data_3ab43dee492a8ca7443ad8df8d391738
#
_entry.id   3ab43dee492a8ca7443ad8df8d391738
#
_cell.length_a   1.000
_cell.length_b   1.000
_cell.length_c   1.000
_cell.angle_alpha   90.00
_cell.angle_beta   90.00
_cell.angle_gamma   90.00
#
_symmetry.space_group_name_H-M   'P 1'
#
loop_
_entity.id
_entity.type
_entity.pdbx_description
1 polymer ?
#
loop_
_entity_poly.entity_id
_entity_poly.type
_entity_poly.pdbx_seq_one_letter_code
_entity_poly.pdbx_strand_id
1 'polypeptide(L)'
;CAFYNEKGIKAATTRMGADGGVDIRLYQDPDDADCCTAIVQCKAWGQPVGVKTMRELRGVMAHEAIERAFFMAPNGFTDNAREFAAINRITLLDGRLILAMIQRLPDDASRRLLELATEGDWTTPTCPSCGASMTPRQGKHGPFWGCSTYPRCRAKLGMRGVGPARHAASA
;
A
#
# COMPACT_ATOMS: atom_id res chain seq x y z
N CYS A 1 -2.47 -1.76 8.56
CA CYS A 1 -2.91 -1.79 9.97
C CYS A 1 -3.81 -3.00 10.22
N ALA A 2 -4.99 -3.10 9.58
CA ALA A 2 -5.96 -4.18 9.79
C ALA A 2 -5.35 -5.59 9.73
N PHE A 3 -4.47 -5.88 8.76
CA PHE A 3 -3.77 -7.15 8.64
C PHE A 3 -3.00 -7.55 9.92
N TYR A 4 -2.32 -6.60 10.56
CA TYR A 4 -1.59 -6.87 11.79
C TYR A 4 -2.55 -7.11 12.96
N ASN A 5 -3.64 -6.34 13.03
CA ASN A 5 -4.67 -6.52 14.05
C ASN A 5 -5.34 -7.91 13.94
N GLU A 6 -5.62 -8.41 12.73
CA GLU A 6 -6.12 -9.77 12.51
C GLU A 6 -5.13 -10.86 12.97
N LYS A 7 -3.85 -10.53 13.06
CA LYS A 7 -2.81 -11.41 13.63
C LYS A 7 -2.61 -11.25 15.13
N GLY A 8 -3.47 -10.47 15.80
CA GLY A 8 -3.35 -10.20 17.23
C GLY A 8 -2.23 -9.22 17.60
N ILE A 9 -1.69 -8.48 16.63
CA ILE A 9 -0.66 -7.47 16.85
C ILE A 9 -1.31 -6.10 16.89
N LYS A 10 -1.24 -5.40 18.02
CA LYS A 10 -1.70 -4.01 18.12
C LYS A 10 -0.97 -3.15 17.10
N ALA A 11 -1.71 -2.56 16.18
CA ALA A 11 -1.17 -1.72 15.11
C ALA A 11 -1.94 -0.40 15.01
N ALA A 12 -1.23 0.71 14.83
CA ALA A 12 -1.81 2.03 14.64
C ALA A 12 -1.22 2.71 13.41
N THR A 13 -2.08 3.36 12.62
CA THR A 13 -1.66 4.20 11.51
C THR A 13 -1.09 5.53 12.02
N THR A 14 -0.04 6.04 11.37
CA THR A 14 0.50 7.36 11.64
C THR A 14 -0.32 8.44 10.91
N ARG A 15 -0.19 9.69 11.33
CA ARG A 15 -0.78 10.83 10.59
C ARG A 15 0.05 11.12 9.36
N MET A 16 -0.61 11.45 8.24
CA MET A 16 0.11 11.84 7.02
C MET A 16 0.96 13.10 7.26
N GLY A 17 2.25 13.03 6.94
CA GLY A 17 3.06 14.20 6.63
C GLY A 17 4.32 14.50 7.45
N ALA A 18 4.48 14.02 8.69
CA ALA A 18 5.61 14.45 9.54
C ALA A 18 6.58 13.33 9.98
N ASP A 19 6.28 12.08 9.71
CA ASP A 19 6.87 10.93 10.43
C ASP A 19 7.95 10.20 9.63
N GLY A 20 8.70 10.90 8.76
CA GLY A 20 9.77 10.28 7.97
C GLY A 20 9.32 9.16 7.02
N GLY A 21 8.01 9.07 6.72
CA GLY A 21 7.42 8.06 5.83
C GLY A 21 7.01 6.76 6.53
N VAL A 22 6.94 6.73 7.85
CA VAL A 22 6.35 5.62 8.61
C VAL A 22 4.83 5.65 8.43
N ASP A 23 4.23 4.53 8.05
CA ASP A 23 2.78 4.42 7.81
C ASP A 23 2.07 3.71 8.96
N ILE A 24 2.74 2.74 9.62
CA ILE A 24 2.14 1.95 10.72
C ILE A 24 3.18 1.76 11.82
N ARG A 25 2.72 1.83 13.07
CA ARG A 25 3.46 1.46 14.28
C ARG A 25 2.91 0.17 14.84
N LEU A 26 3.79 -0.74 15.25
CA LEU A 26 3.44 -2.02 15.84
C LEU A 26 3.85 -2.07 17.31
N TYR A 27 2.99 -2.65 18.12
CA TYR A 27 3.13 -2.74 19.57
C TYR A 27 3.01 -4.22 19.95
N GLN A 28 4.12 -4.84 20.31
CA GLN A 28 4.20 -6.27 20.59
C GLN A 28 4.88 -6.58 21.95
N ASP A 29 5.18 -5.53 22.71
CA ASP A 29 5.75 -5.72 24.03
C ASP A 29 4.63 -6.18 25.00
N PRO A 30 4.74 -7.37 25.59
CA PRO A 30 3.73 -7.84 26.55
C PRO A 30 3.75 -7.06 27.87
N ASP A 31 4.89 -6.45 28.22
CA ASP A 31 5.10 -5.73 29.48
C ASP A 31 4.79 -4.23 29.32
N ASP A 32 4.86 -3.70 28.09
CA ASP A 32 4.54 -2.31 27.77
C ASP A 32 3.71 -2.21 26.46
N ALA A 33 2.40 -2.18 26.62
CA ALA A 33 1.45 -2.11 25.51
C ALA A 33 1.53 -0.81 24.69
N ASP A 34 2.26 0.20 25.14
CA ASP A 34 2.44 1.48 24.47
C ASP A 34 3.85 1.64 23.88
N CYS A 35 4.75 0.69 24.12
CA CYS A 35 6.06 0.63 23.52
C CYS A 35 5.95 0.23 22.04
N CYS A 36 6.40 1.11 21.14
CA CYS A 36 6.49 0.81 19.71
C CYS A 36 7.70 -0.12 19.46
N THR A 37 7.43 -1.36 19.09
CA THR A 37 8.47 -2.39 18.88
C THR A 37 8.92 -2.52 17.44
N ALA A 38 8.13 -2.03 16.47
CA ALA A 38 8.49 -2.01 15.07
C ALA A 38 7.68 -0.96 14.29
N ILE A 39 8.25 -0.52 13.17
CA ILE A 39 7.60 0.39 12.22
C ILE A 39 7.42 -0.27 10.87
N VAL A 40 6.39 0.18 10.13
CA VAL A 40 6.10 -0.29 8.78
C VAL A 40 6.00 0.89 7.84
N GLN A 41 6.69 0.78 6.70
CA GLN A 41 6.54 1.70 5.58
C GLN A 41 5.92 0.98 4.39
N CYS A 42 4.99 1.63 3.69
CA CYS A 42 4.29 1.08 2.53
C CYS A 42 4.53 1.98 1.31
N LYS A 43 4.82 1.39 0.16
CA LYS A 43 4.94 2.14 -1.11
C LYS A 43 4.26 1.38 -2.23
N ALA A 44 3.13 1.90 -2.71
CA ALA A 44 2.37 1.32 -3.82
C ALA A 44 2.88 1.84 -5.18
N TRP A 45 4.20 1.79 -5.42
CA TRP A 45 4.78 2.23 -6.68
C TRP A 45 4.65 1.18 -7.76
N GLY A 46 4.57 1.63 -9.03
CA GLY A 46 4.50 0.76 -10.22
C GLY A 46 5.83 0.07 -10.57
N GLN A 47 6.91 0.32 -9.82
CA GLN A 47 8.25 -0.20 -10.03
C GLN A 47 8.86 -0.69 -8.70
N PRO A 48 9.89 -1.56 -8.74
CA PRO A 48 10.58 -2.03 -7.55
C PRO A 48 11.19 -0.88 -6.73
N VAL A 49 11.14 -1.01 -5.40
CA VAL A 49 11.71 -0.02 -4.48
C VAL A 49 13.21 -0.19 -4.38
N GLY A 50 13.94 0.94 -4.51
CA GLY A 50 15.40 0.98 -4.47
C GLY A 50 15.99 1.19 -3.08
N VAL A 51 17.32 1.06 -2.97
CA VAL A 51 18.07 1.16 -1.72
C VAL A 51 17.98 2.53 -1.02
N LYS A 52 17.73 3.61 -1.78
CA LYS A 52 17.62 4.96 -1.21
C LYS A 52 16.53 5.00 -0.12
N THR A 53 15.36 4.46 -0.44
CA THR A 53 14.22 4.41 0.49
C THR A 53 14.49 3.52 1.71
N MET A 54 15.28 2.44 1.54
CA MET A 54 15.72 1.62 2.67
C MET A 54 16.62 2.39 3.64
N ARG A 55 17.52 3.25 3.09
CA ARG A 55 18.39 4.11 3.91
C ARG A 55 17.61 5.16 4.66
N GLU A 56 16.58 5.74 4.04
CA GLU A 56 15.66 6.69 4.67
C GLU A 56 14.95 6.03 5.86
N LEU A 57 14.35 4.84 5.66
CA LEU A 57 13.71 4.08 6.74
C LEU A 57 14.70 3.73 7.86
N ARG A 58 15.92 3.31 7.52
CA ARG A 58 16.96 3.02 8.53
C ARG A 58 17.34 4.25 9.36
N GLY A 59 17.32 5.45 8.75
CA GLY A 59 17.50 6.72 9.45
C GLY A 59 16.42 6.96 10.51
N VAL A 60 15.16 6.71 10.16
CA VAL A 60 14.02 6.80 11.10
C VAL A 60 14.16 5.79 12.24
N MET A 61 14.46 4.52 11.92
CA MET A 61 14.72 3.49 12.93
C MET A 61 15.77 3.93 13.96
N ALA A 62 16.88 4.53 13.47
CA ALA A 62 17.95 5.00 14.33
C ALA A 62 17.52 6.19 15.21
N HIS A 63 16.77 7.13 14.63
CA HIS A 63 16.27 8.32 15.33
C HIS A 63 15.28 7.95 16.45
N GLU A 64 14.40 6.98 16.18
CA GLU A 64 13.36 6.55 17.12
C GLU A 64 13.81 5.40 18.04
N ALA A 65 15.07 4.96 17.95
CA ALA A 65 15.62 3.82 18.67
C ALA A 65 14.82 2.50 18.46
N ILE A 66 14.25 2.31 17.27
CA ILE A 66 13.48 1.12 16.89
C ILE A 66 14.39 0.14 16.15
N GLU A 67 14.43 -1.10 16.60
CA GLU A 67 15.32 -2.11 16.06
C GLU A 67 14.78 -2.86 14.84
N ARG A 68 13.49 -2.88 14.62
CA ARG A 68 12.82 -3.67 13.56
C ARG A 68 11.95 -2.79 12.68
N ALA A 69 12.02 -3.03 11.38
CA ALA A 69 11.08 -2.42 10.45
C ALA A 69 10.60 -3.42 9.41
N PHE A 70 9.42 -3.14 8.87
CA PHE A 70 8.86 -3.84 7.71
C PHE A 70 8.72 -2.84 6.58
N PHE A 71 9.01 -3.28 5.37
CA PHE A 71 8.75 -2.49 4.18
C PHE A 71 7.84 -3.26 3.24
N MET A 72 6.67 -2.70 2.93
CA MET A 72 5.68 -3.30 2.04
C MET A 72 5.70 -2.62 0.67
N ALA A 73 5.93 -3.39 -0.41
CA ALA A 73 5.91 -2.87 -1.77
C ALA A 73 5.36 -3.91 -2.75
N PRO A 74 4.19 -3.68 -3.38
CA PRO A 74 3.55 -4.67 -4.27
C PRO A 74 4.45 -5.17 -5.40
N ASN A 75 5.26 -4.28 -5.99
CA ASN A 75 6.14 -4.57 -7.11
C ASN A 75 7.58 -4.96 -6.70
N GLY A 76 7.79 -5.24 -5.41
CA GLY A 76 9.03 -5.77 -4.87
C GLY A 76 10.16 -4.74 -4.75
N PHE A 77 11.40 -5.24 -4.76
CA PHE A 77 12.60 -4.49 -4.37
C PHE A 77 13.76 -4.81 -5.31
N THR A 78 14.65 -3.85 -5.51
CA THR A 78 15.91 -4.08 -6.22
C THR A 78 16.87 -4.93 -5.39
N ASP A 79 17.88 -5.56 -6.02
CA ASP A 79 18.85 -6.41 -5.32
C ASP A 79 19.63 -5.61 -4.26
N ASN A 80 20.10 -4.41 -4.57
CA ASN A 80 20.77 -3.54 -3.61
C ASN A 80 19.86 -3.18 -2.42
N ALA A 81 18.54 -3.06 -2.61
CA ALA A 81 17.60 -2.83 -1.52
C ALA A 81 17.47 -4.08 -0.63
N ARG A 82 17.45 -5.28 -1.23
CA ARG A 82 17.40 -6.55 -0.51
C ARG A 82 18.64 -6.78 0.34
N GLU A 83 19.82 -6.57 -0.24
CA GLU A 83 21.11 -6.68 0.48
C GLU A 83 21.16 -5.71 1.67
N PHE A 84 20.81 -4.44 1.44
CA PHE A 84 20.80 -3.44 2.51
C PHE A 84 19.81 -3.79 3.62
N ALA A 85 18.59 -4.23 3.26
CA ALA A 85 17.56 -4.59 4.22
C ALA A 85 17.97 -5.78 5.10
N ALA A 86 18.61 -6.80 4.52
CA ALA A 86 19.04 -8.01 5.22
C ALA A 86 19.99 -7.71 6.40
N ILE A 87 20.92 -6.76 6.24
CA ILE A 87 21.89 -6.38 7.30
C ILE A 87 21.35 -5.33 8.26
N ASN A 88 20.21 -4.69 7.96
CA ASN A 88 19.67 -3.58 8.75
C ASN A 88 18.36 -3.92 9.49
N ARG A 89 18.03 -5.20 9.65
CA ARG A 89 16.78 -5.68 10.32
C ARG A 89 15.50 -5.09 9.72
N ILE A 90 15.50 -4.88 8.40
CA ILE A 90 14.32 -4.46 7.64
C ILE A 90 13.75 -5.68 6.92
N THR A 91 12.56 -6.09 7.28
CA THR A 91 11.85 -7.19 6.62
C THR A 91 11.11 -6.68 5.38
N LEU A 92 11.40 -7.24 4.22
CA LEU A 92 10.77 -6.87 2.97
C LEU A 92 9.56 -7.76 2.67
N LEU A 93 8.42 -7.13 2.41
CA LEU A 93 7.15 -7.78 2.09
C LEU A 93 6.71 -7.32 0.69
N ASP A 94 6.92 -8.15 -0.31
CA ASP A 94 6.39 -7.91 -1.65
C ASP A 94 4.93 -8.35 -1.77
N GLY A 95 4.29 -8.04 -2.91
CA GLY A 95 2.87 -8.32 -3.11
C GLY A 95 2.53 -9.81 -3.04
N ARG A 96 3.44 -10.70 -3.49
CA ARG A 96 3.23 -12.15 -3.42
C ARG A 96 3.26 -12.64 -1.98
N LEU A 97 4.23 -12.18 -1.21
CA LEU A 97 4.37 -12.55 0.19
C LEU A 97 3.21 -12.01 1.03
N ILE A 98 2.81 -10.75 0.82
CA ILE A 98 1.66 -10.15 1.50
C ILE A 98 0.39 -10.97 1.20
N LEU A 99 0.14 -11.31 -0.06
CA LEU A 99 -1.02 -12.12 -0.46
C LEU A 99 -0.99 -13.51 0.20
N ALA A 100 0.16 -14.19 0.16
CA ALA A 100 0.33 -15.49 0.81
C ALA A 100 0.11 -15.43 2.33
N MET A 101 0.52 -14.33 2.97
CA MET A 101 0.29 -14.12 4.41
C MET A 101 -1.19 -13.89 4.72
N ILE A 102 -1.92 -13.17 3.87
CA ILE A 102 -3.38 -12.97 4.00
C ILE A 102 -4.12 -14.30 3.80
N GLN A 103 -3.75 -15.08 2.79
CA GLN A 103 -4.37 -16.39 2.50
C GLN A 103 -4.16 -17.45 3.60
N ARG A 104 -3.19 -17.25 4.48
CA ARG A 104 -2.94 -18.13 5.64
C ARG A 104 -3.72 -17.73 6.90
N LEU A 105 -4.42 -16.62 6.86
CA LEU A 105 -5.34 -16.25 7.94
C LEU A 105 -6.58 -17.15 7.90
N PRO A 106 -7.31 -17.27 9.02
CA PRO A 106 -8.64 -17.87 9.01
C PRO A 106 -9.55 -17.22 7.97
N ASP A 107 -10.47 -17.98 7.38
CA ASP A 107 -11.33 -17.53 6.28
C ASP A 107 -12.14 -16.28 6.64
N ASP A 108 -12.61 -16.18 7.87
CA ASP A 108 -13.35 -15.03 8.35
C ASP A 108 -12.47 -13.76 8.47
N ALA A 109 -11.22 -13.91 8.89
CA ALA A 109 -10.25 -12.80 8.94
C ALA A 109 -9.86 -12.34 7.53
N SER A 110 -9.60 -13.27 6.61
CA SER A 110 -9.31 -12.96 5.20
C SER A 110 -10.49 -12.22 4.55
N ARG A 111 -11.73 -12.64 4.83
CA ARG A 111 -12.94 -11.99 4.32
C ARG A 111 -13.08 -10.56 4.87
N ARG A 112 -12.92 -10.34 6.19
CA ARG A 112 -12.96 -9.00 6.78
C ARG A 112 -11.92 -8.06 6.15
N LEU A 113 -10.70 -8.56 5.89
CA LEU A 113 -9.67 -7.77 5.23
C LEU A 113 -10.04 -7.42 3.79
N LEU A 114 -10.66 -8.34 3.05
CA LEU A 114 -11.12 -8.09 1.68
C LEU A 114 -12.25 -7.06 1.68
N GLU A 115 -13.24 -7.20 2.54
CA GLU A 115 -14.35 -6.25 2.71
C GLU A 115 -13.81 -4.84 2.99
N LEU A 116 -12.90 -4.71 3.95
CA LEU A 116 -12.25 -3.43 4.27
C LEU A 116 -11.45 -2.87 3.09
N ALA A 117 -10.72 -3.73 2.37
CA ALA A 117 -9.91 -3.30 1.22
C ALA A 117 -10.74 -2.90 0.00
N THR A 118 -11.97 -3.39 -0.10
CA THR A 118 -12.90 -3.11 -1.20
C THR A 118 -14.07 -2.21 -0.79
N GLU A 119 -14.05 -1.68 0.44
CA GLU A 119 -15.01 -0.71 0.92
C GLU A 119 -14.92 0.60 0.13
N GLY A 120 -16.05 1.10 -0.34
CA GLY A 120 -16.15 2.34 -1.11
C GLY A 120 -16.14 2.14 -2.64
N ASP A 121 -16.07 3.26 -3.36
CA ASP A 121 -16.02 3.27 -4.82
C ASP A 121 -14.58 3.27 -5.34
N TRP A 122 -14.07 2.07 -5.67
CA TRP A 122 -12.75 1.87 -6.27
C TRP A 122 -12.75 1.93 -7.80
N THR A 123 -13.93 2.09 -8.40
CA THR A 123 -14.09 2.16 -9.85
C THR A 123 -13.98 3.58 -10.39
N THR A 124 -14.36 4.56 -9.59
CA THR A 124 -14.30 5.97 -9.95
C THR A 124 -12.95 6.59 -9.51
N PRO A 125 -12.08 6.96 -10.46
CA PRO A 125 -10.79 7.55 -10.10
C PRO A 125 -10.94 8.94 -9.47
N THR A 126 -9.99 9.30 -8.62
CA THR A 126 -9.83 10.65 -8.09
C THR A 126 -9.03 11.51 -9.07
N CYS A 127 -9.43 12.75 -9.26
CA CYS A 127 -8.75 13.68 -10.13
C CYS A 127 -7.32 13.99 -9.61
N PRO A 128 -6.26 13.74 -10.42
CA PRO A 128 -4.88 13.97 -9.98
C PRO A 128 -4.53 15.46 -9.79
N SER A 129 -5.35 16.37 -10.32
CA SER A 129 -5.09 17.81 -10.25
C SER A 129 -5.79 18.52 -9.10
N CYS A 130 -6.97 18.05 -8.68
CA CYS A 130 -7.77 18.75 -7.66
C CYS A 130 -8.40 17.83 -6.61
N GLY A 131 -8.17 16.52 -6.65
CA GLY A 131 -8.67 15.57 -5.67
C GLY A 131 -10.18 15.26 -5.75
N ALA A 132 -10.95 15.88 -6.64
CA ALA A 132 -12.36 15.60 -6.81
C ALA A 132 -12.58 14.26 -7.54
N SER A 133 -13.71 13.58 -7.31
CA SER A 133 -14.09 12.39 -8.07
C SER A 133 -14.19 12.72 -9.56
N MET A 134 -13.86 11.74 -10.41
CA MET A 134 -14.01 11.90 -11.85
C MET A 134 -15.31 11.28 -12.33
N THR A 135 -15.81 11.74 -13.47
CA THR A 135 -17.03 11.22 -14.10
C THR A 135 -16.71 10.61 -15.45
N PRO A 136 -17.36 9.49 -15.84
CA PRO A 136 -17.19 8.92 -17.16
C PRO A 136 -17.78 9.85 -18.21
N ARG A 137 -17.05 10.07 -19.29
CA ARG A 137 -17.46 10.90 -20.41
C ARG A 137 -17.10 10.24 -21.73
N GLN A 138 -17.90 10.51 -22.75
CA GLN A 138 -17.62 10.06 -24.12
C GLN A 138 -16.92 11.18 -24.89
N GLY A 139 -15.78 10.88 -25.49
CA GLY A 139 -15.01 11.80 -26.32
C GLY A 139 -14.85 11.30 -27.75
N LYS A 140 -14.25 12.13 -28.63
CA LYS A 140 -14.00 11.79 -30.04
C LYS A 140 -13.14 10.52 -30.21
N HIS A 141 -12.25 10.24 -29.25
CA HIS A 141 -11.32 9.11 -29.29
C HIS A 141 -11.70 7.96 -28.33
N GLY A 142 -12.97 7.93 -27.87
CA GLY A 142 -13.47 6.92 -26.96
C GLY A 142 -13.80 7.45 -25.55
N PRO A 143 -14.18 6.55 -24.63
CA PRO A 143 -14.53 6.92 -23.28
C PRO A 143 -13.31 7.40 -22.48
N PHE A 144 -13.53 8.36 -21.59
CA PHE A 144 -12.52 8.90 -20.71
C PHE A 144 -13.14 9.37 -19.38
N TRP A 145 -12.29 9.46 -18.36
CA TRP A 145 -12.66 10.08 -17.09
C TRP A 145 -12.40 11.59 -17.16
N GLY A 146 -13.43 12.40 -16.95
CA GLY A 146 -13.33 13.86 -16.84
C GLY A 146 -13.52 14.31 -15.41
N CYS A 147 -12.80 15.33 -14.98
CA CYS A 147 -13.00 15.89 -13.65
C CYS A 147 -14.42 16.38 -13.45
N SER A 148 -15.05 16.08 -12.29
CA SER A 148 -16.41 16.53 -11.96
C SER A 148 -16.51 18.06 -11.81
N THR A 149 -15.40 18.71 -11.46
CA THR A 149 -15.34 20.17 -11.29
C THR A 149 -15.09 20.96 -12.59
N TYR A 150 -15.18 20.30 -13.75
CA TYR A 150 -15.12 21.01 -15.04
C TYR A 150 -16.19 22.13 -15.11
N PRO A 151 -15.86 23.35 -15.59
CA PRO A 151 -14.64 23.76 -16.31
C PRO A 151 -13.50 24.28 -15.43
N ARG A 152 -13.65 24.34 -14.11
CA ARG A 152 -12.60 24.82 -13.19
C ARG A 152 -11.35 23.95 -13.26
N CYS A 153 -11.52 22.63 -13.29
CA CYS A 153 -10.45 21.67 -13.51
C CYS A 153 -10.70 20.93 -14.83
N ARG A 154 -9.69 20.90 -15.71
CA ARG A 154 -9.77 20.28 -17.03
C ARG A 154 -9.04 18.94 -17.13
N ALA A 155 -8.70 18.34 -15.98
CA ALA A 155 -8.00 17.06 -15.96
C ALA A 155 -8.83 15.94 -16.59
N LYS A 156 -8.13 15.07 -17.34
CA LYS A 156 -8.69 13.89 -18.02
C LYS A 156 -7.79 12.71 -17.77
N LEU A 157 -8.39 11.51 -17.61
CA LEU A 157 -7.70 10.22 -17.58
C LEU A 157 -8.30 9.30 -18.64
N GLY A 158 -7.47 8.54 -19.33
CA GLY A 158 -7.95 7.51 -20.25
C GLY A 158 -8.64 6.39 -19.46
N MET A 159 -9.78 5.91 -19.97
CA MET A 159 -10.32 4.63 -19.51
C MET A 159 -9.51 3.52 -20.13
N ARG A 160 -8.94 2.64 -19.31
CA ARG A 160 -8.43 1.36 -19.80
C ARG A 160 -9.65 0.59 -20.30
N GLY A 161 -9.69 0.26 -21.58
CA GLY A 161 -10.75 -0.57 -22.13
C GLY A 161 -10.84 -1.85 -21.31
N VAL A 162 -12.05 -2.26 -20.96
CA VAL A 162 -12.33 -3.62 -20.53
C VAL A 162 -12.05 -4.47 -21.76
N GLY A 163 -10.81 -4.95 -21.91
CA GLY A 163 -10.50 -5.95 -22.93
C GLY A 163 -11.40 -7.15 -22.68
N PRO A 164 -11.88 -7.85 -23.74
CA PRO A 164 -12.72 -9.03 -23.57
C PRO A 164 -12.00 -9.99 -22.63
N ALA A 165 -12.72 -10.47 -21.62
CA ALA A 165 -12.25 -11.49 -20.70
C ALA A 165 -11.66 -12.63 -21.55
N ARG A 166 -10.36 -12.90 -21.41
CA ARG A 166 -9.77 -14.09 -22.01
C ARG A 166 -10.41 -15.28 -21.32
N HIS A 167 -11.40 -15.85 -21.97
CA HIS A 167 -11.88 -17.17 -21.61
C HIS A 167 -10.67 -18.12 -21.64
N ALA A 168 -10.29 -18.63 -20.50
CA ALA A 168 -9.39 -19.77 -20.42
C ALA A 168 -10.09 -20.91 -21.15
N ALA A 169 -9.63 -21.23 -22.37
CA ALA A 169 -10.02 -22.42 -23.07
C ALA A 169 -9.48 -23.62 -22.28
N SER A 170 -10.40 -24.41 -21.77
CA SER A 170 -10.15 -25.74 -21.28
C SER A 170 -9.64 -26.60 -22.45
N ALA A 171 -8.53 -27.27 -22.27
CA ALA A 171 -8.16 -28.51 -22.94
C ALA A 171 -7.27 -29.32 -21.98
#